data_af1029c73b95f3b0a0d8a8ca87736129
#
_entry.id   af1029c73b95f3b0a0d8a8ca87736129
#
_cell.length_a   1.000
_cell.length_b   1.000
_cell.length_c   1.000
_cell.angle_alpha   90.00
_cell.angle_beta   90.00
_cell.angle_gamma   90.00
#
_symmetry.space_group_name_H-M   'P 1'
#
loop_
_entity.id
_entity.type
_entity.pdbx_description
1 polymer ?
#
loop_
_entity_poly.entity_id
_entity_poly.type
_entity_poly.pdbx_seq_one_letter_code
_entity_poly.pdbx_strand_id
1 'polypeptide(L)'
;MLFRSPLGNAVHTVLAGEVAAKTIAITGCGPIGLFSIAVARAVGAAQVFAIEVNEHRRRLAKEMHADLALDPSKEDVKSIIMERTGGLGVDAVLEMAGHPDAIRTAFDIVRRGGRISLLGLTSKPISLNFSEDIIFKGITIQGINGRRMYQTWYQMTALLKNGKLDLHPVITDRIAMKDFSKAMERLKTGEASKILVYPNGTK
;
A
#
# COMPACT_ATOMS: atom_id res chain seq x y z
N MET A 1 14.69 -13.37 -8.97
CA MET A 1 13.97 -13.22 -7.67
C MET A 1 14.03 -11.79 -7.14
N LEU A 2 13.61 -10.83 -7.97
CA LEU A 2 13.86 -9.37 -7.84
C LEU A 2 12.89 -8.63 -6.87
N PHE A 3 11.86 -9.32 -6.35
CA PHE A 3 10.77 -8.66 -5.62
C PHE A 3 10.66 -9.03 -4.14
N ARG A 4 11.49 -9.93 -3.64
CA ARG A 4 11.31 -10.58 -2.33
C ARG A 4 11.10 -9.60 -1.17
N SER A 5 11.87 -8.53 -1.08
CA SER A 5 11.82 -7.64 0.06
C SER A 5 10.54 -6.78 0.07
N PRO A 6 10.26 -5.89 -0.90
CA PRO A 6 9.07 -5.05 -0.81
C PRO A 6 7.78 -5.87 -0.97
N LEU A 7 7.73 -6.88 -1.84
CA LEU A 7 6.55 -7.71 -2.02
C LEU A 7 6.21 -8.55 -0.78
N GLY A 8 7.21 -9.08 -0.08
CA GLY A 8 6.98 -9.84 1.16
C GLY A 8 6.34 -9.00 2.26
N ASN A 9 6.70 -7.70 2.36
CA ASN A 9 6.07 -6.77 3.29
C ASN A 9 4.62 -6.49 2.88
N ALA A 10 4.36 -6.29 1.58
CA ALA A 10 3.01 -6.12 1.05
C ALA A 10 2.12 -7.34 1.36
N VAL A 11 2.61 -8.55 1.08
CA VAL A 11 1.89 -9.81 1.39
C VAL A 11 1.62 -9.91 2.89
N HIS A 12 2.58 -9.62 3.76
CA HIS A 12 2.37 -9.63 5.20
C HIS A 12 1.27 -8.66 5.62
N THR A 13 1.33 -7.41 5.14
CA THR A 13 0.38 -6.37 5.55
C THR A 13 -1.04 -6.68 5.04
N VAL A 14 -1.16 -7.12 3.80
CA VAL A 14 -2.47 -7.47 3.21
C VAL A 14 -3.08 -8.66 3.94
N LEU A 15 -2.32 -9.75 4.11
CA LEU A 15 -2.79 -10.99 4.69
C LEU A 15 -2.74 -11.03 6.24
N ALA A 16 -2.48 -9.89 6.89
CA ALA A 16 -2.55 -9.79 8.34
C ALA A 16 -3.97 -9.91 8.91
N GLY A 17 -4.99 -9.86 8.05
CA GLY A 17 -6.39 -10.11 8.35
C GLY A 17 -7.18 -10.37 7.07
N GLU A 18 -8.48 -10.52 7.18
CA GLU A 18 -9.37 -10.80 6.05
C GLU A 18 -9.34 -9.67 5.01
N VAL A 19 -9.33 -10.06 3.73
CA VAL A 19 -9.32 -9.16 2.57
C VAL A 19 -10.35 -9.56 1.53
N ALA A 20 -10.60 -10.87 1.35
CA ALA A 20 -11.56 -11.36 0.37
C ALA A 20 -12.96 -10.77 0.63
N ALA A 21 -13.59 -10.27 -0.44
CA ALA A 21 -14.88 -9.59 -0.40
C ALA A 21 -14.93 -8.31 0.49
N LYS A 22 -13.78 -7.73 0.81
CA LYS A 22 -13.66 -6.52 1.65
C LYS A 22 -13.31 -5.29 0.82
N THR A 23 -13.68 -4.12 1.33
CA THR A 23 -13.23 -2.82 0.82
C THR A 23 -11.96 -2.40 1.54
N ILE A 24 -10.88 -2.18 0.79
CA ILE A 24 -9.55 -1.90 1.31
C ILE A 24 -9.10 -0.50 0.89
N ALA A 25 -8.59 0.30 1.81
CA ALA A 25 -7.86 1.52 1.48
C ALA A 25 -6.36 1.34 1.75
N ILE A 26 -5.53 1.92 0.89
CA ILE A 26 -4.07 1.90 1.00
C ILE A 26 -3.59 3.33 1.01
N THR A 27 -2.97 3.79 2.11
CA THR A 27 -2.35 5.10 2.23
C THR A 27 -0.87 5.01 1.95
N GLY A 28 -0.41 5.77 0.95
CA GLY A 28 0.97 5.72 0.44
C GLY A 28 1.19 4.63 -0.61
N CYS A 29 1.33 5.06 -1.87
CA CYS A 29 1.56 4.17 -3.02
C CYS A 29 3.03 4.16 -3.46
N GLY A 30 3.96 4.07 -2.51
CA GLY A 30 5.33 3.64 -2.79
C GLY A 30 5.36 2.18 -3.29
N PRO A 31 6.54 1.59 -3.55
CA PRO A 31 6.63 0.22 -4.08
C PRO A 31 5.86 -0.82 -3.25
N ILE A 32 5.83 -0.68 -1.92
CA ILE A 32 5.10 -1.62 -1.05
C ILE A 32 3.59 -1.41 -1.19
N GLY A 33 3.11 -0.15 -1.21
CA GLY A 33 1.70 0.17 -1.39
C GLY A 33 1.17 -0.32 -2.74
N LEU A 34 1.91 -0.08 -3.83
CA LEU A 34 1.57 -0.58 -5.16
C LEU A 34 1.49 -2.12 -5.20
N PHE A 35 2.44 -2.82 -4.60
CA PHE A 35 2.36 -4.27 -4.47
C PHE A 35 1.19 -4.71 -3.60
N SER A 36 0.81 -3.94 -2.58
CA SER A 36 -0.35 -4.25 -1.73
C SER A 36 -1.67 -4.15 -2.51
N ILE A 37 -1.78 -3.22 -3.47
CA ILE A 37 -2.92 -3.16 -4.38
C ILE A 37 -3.04 -4.47 -5.16
N ALA A 38 -1.95 -4.90 -5.83
CA ALA A 38 -1.95 -6.15 -6.59
C ALA A 38 -2.27 -7.38 -5.73
N VAL A 39 -1.68 -7.46 -4.54
CA VAL A 39 -1.94 -8.58 -3.61
C VAL A 39 -3.40 -8.56 -3.15
N ALA A 40 -3.95 -7.41 -2.75
CA ALA A 40 -5.34 -7.29 -2.33
C ALA A 40 -6.30 -7.75 -3.44
N ARG A 41 -6.06 -7.35 -4.68
CA ARG A 41 -6.81 -7.84 -5.85
C ARG A 41 -6.68 -9.33 -6.06
N ALA A 42 -5.47 -9.84 -6.03
CA ALA A 42 -5.19 -11.26 -6.25
C ALA A 42 -5.87 -12.18 -5.23
N VAL A 43 -6.09 -11.69 -4.00
CA VAL A 43 -6.77 -12.44 -2.93
C VAL A 43 -8.25 -12.10 -2.79
N GLY A 44 -8.82 -11.34 -3.72
CA GLY A 44 -10.27 -11.16 -3.84
C GLY A 44 -10.86 -9.97 -3.09
N ALA A 45 -10.10 -8.89 -2.88
CA ALA A 45 -10.68 -7.64 -2.38
C ALA A 45 -11.83 -7.17 -3.30
N ALA A 46 -12.97 -6.78 -2.73
CA ALA A 46 -14.11 -6.28 -3.47
C ALA A 46 -13.81 -4.90 -4.07
N GLN A 47 -13.22 -4.02 -3.29
CA GLN A 47 -12.78 -2.69 -3.72
C GLN A 47 -11.40 -2.36 -3.14
N VAL A 48 -10.59 -1.62 -3.90
CA VAL A 48 -9.28 -1.14 -3.46
C VAL A 48 -9.14 0.34 -3.78
N PHE A 49 -9.02 1.17 -2.76
CA PHE A 49 -8.80 2.60 -2.85
C PHE A 49 -7.34 2.94 -2.53
N ALA A 50 -6.69 3.67 -3.40
CA ALA A 50 -5.34 4.16 -3.24
C ALA A 50 -5.35 5.64 -2.86
N ILE A 51 -4.56 6.04 -1.86
CA ILE A 51 -4.46 7.42 -1.39
C ILE A 51 -2.98 7.81 -1.46
N GLU A 52 -2.64 8.77 -2.32
CA GLU A 52 -1.24 9.12 -2.63
C GLU A 52 -1.13 10.55 -3.18
N VAL A 53 -0.19 11.34 -2.68
CA VAL A 53 0.03 12.73 -3.11
C VAL A 53 0.76 12.83 -4.45
N ASN A 54 1.58 11.85 -4.79
CA ASN A 54 2.37 11.86 -6.03
C ASN A 54 1.55 11.38 -7.22
N GLU A 55 1.41 12.20 -8.24
CA GLU A 55 0.60 11.90 -9.43
C GLU A 55 1.09 10.67 -10.21
N HIS A 56 2.41 10.53 -10.39
CA HIS A 56 2.97 9.36 -11.07
C HIS A 56 2.60 8.06 -10.34
N ARG A 57 2.68 8.05 -9.00
CA ARG A 57 2.31 6.87 -8.20
C ARG A 57 0.81 6.62 -8.20
N ARG A 58 -0.05 7.67 -8.28
CA ARG A 58 -1.49 7.48 -8.47
C ARG A 58 -1.81 6.83 -9.82
N ARG A 59 -1.11 7.21 -10.90
CA ARG A 59 -1.25 6.52 -12.20
C ARG A 59 -0.88 5.04 -12.09
N LEU A 60 0.28 4.74 -11.50
CA LEU A 60 0.68 3.35 -11.24
C LEU A 60 -0.32 2.59 -10.38
N ALA A 61 -0.92 3.23 -9.37
CA ALA A 61 -1.96 2.60 -8.56
C ALA A 61 -3.19 2.17 -9.39
N LYS A 62 -3.59 2.99 -10.36
CA LYS A 62 -4.65 2.62 -11.33
C LYS A 62 -4.23 1.47 -12.23
N GLU A 63 -3.00 1.48 -12.76
CA GLU A 63 -2.44 0.37 -13.54
C GLU A 63 -2.36 -0.92 -12.73
N MET A 64 -2.16 -0.83 -11.40
CA MET A 64 -2.21 -1.95 -10.47
C MET A 64 -3.66 -2.34 -10.07
N HIS A 65 -4.67 -1.79 -10.75
CA HIS A 65 -6.10 -2.05 -10.58
C HIS A 65 -6.71 -1.52 -9.27
N ALA A 66 -6.24 -0.39 -8.75
CA ALA A 66 -7.03 0.35 -7.76
C ALA A 66 -8.30 0.91 -8.41
N ASP A 67 -9.47 0.78 -7.75
CA ASP A 67 -10.74 1.33 -8.24
C ASP A 67 -10.73 2.85 -8.25
N LEU A 68 -10.11 3.44 -7.21
CA LEU A 68 -9.86 4.87 -7.12
C LEU A 68 -8.43 5.13 -6.71
N ALA A 69 -7.85 6.23 -7.19
CA ALA A 69 -6.58 6.76 -6.74
C ALA A 69 -6.75 8.25 -6.43
N LEU A 70 -6.80 8.58 -5.14
CA LEU A 70 -7.17 9.87 -4.61
C LEU A 70 -5.94 10.67 -4.19
N ASP A 71 -6.00 11.99 -4.40
CA ASP A 71 -4.99 12.95 -3.96
C ASP A 71 -5.45 13.66 -2.67
N PRO A 72 -4.93 13.29 -1.49
CA PRO A 72 -5.38 13.88 -0.23
C PRO A 72 -5.01 15.36 -0.09
N SER A 73 -4.17 15.91 -0.97
CA SER A 73 -3.84 17.34 -1.00
C SER A 73 -4.87 18.17 -1.78
N LYS A 74 -5.75 17.53 -2.55
CA LYS A 74 -6.70 18.19 -3.46
C LYS A 74 -8.13 17.74 -3.27
N GLU A 75 -8.34 16.58 -2.67
CA GLU A 75 -9.64 15.91 -2.58
C GLU A 75 -9.99 15.62 -1.12
N ASP A 76 -11.27 15.74 -0.78
CA ASP A 76 -11.78 15.26 0.52
C ASP A 76 -11.93 13.74 0.48
N VAL A 77 -10.82 13.07 0.78
CA VAL A 77 -10.72 11.61 0.77
C VAL A 77 -11.79 10.96 1.65
N LYS A 78 -12.07 11.55 2.83
CA LYS A 78 -13.06 11.02 3.76
C LYS A 78 -14.46 11.04 3.14
N SER A 79 -14.88 12.17 2.61
CA SER A 79 -16.20 12.31 1.99
C SER A 79 -16.37 11.37 0.80
N ILE A 80 -15.35 11.27 -0.07
CA ILE A 80 -15.39 10.38 -1.24
C ILE A 80 -15.50 8.92 -0.81
N ILE A 81 -14.70 8.48 0.17
CA ILE A 81 -14.75 7.09 0.64
C ILE A 81 -16.08 6.79 1.33
N MET A 82 -16.60 7.70 2.14
CA MET A 82 -17.91 7.52 2.77
C MET A 82 -19.02 7.39 1.72
N GLU A 83 -19.03 8.22 0.69
CA GLU A 83 -19.98 8.11 -0.42
C GLU A 83 -19.89 6.73 -1.09
N ARG A 84 -18.68 6.30 -1.44
CA ARG A 84 -18.42 5.02 -2.12
C ARG A 84 -18.73 3.78 -1.29
N THR A 85 -18.81 3.93 0.01
CA THR A 85 -19.08 2.83 0.95
C THR A 85 -20.44 2.94 1.63
N GLY A 86 -21.35 3.77 1.11
CA GLY A 86 -22.68 3.97 1.69
C GLY A 86 -22.65 4.51 3.13
N GLY A 87 -21.66 5.35 3.46
CA GLY A 87 -21.49 5.95 4.79
C GLY A 87 -20.78 5.07 5.82
N LEU A 88 -20.40 3.86 5.45
CA LEU A 88 -19.80 2.91 6.40
C LEU A 88 -18.30 3.13 6.62
N GLY A 89 -17.55 3.50 5.59
CA GLY A 89 -16.09 3.47 5.54
C GLY A 89 -15.55 2.12 5.06
N VAL A 90 -14.22 1.98 5.04
CA VAL A 90 -13.55 0.78 4.52
C VAL A 90 -13.36 -0.31 5.60
N ASP A 91 -13.38 -1.57 5.18
CA ASP A 91 -13.14 -2.72 6.09
C ASP A 91 -11.73 -2.74 6.66
N ALA A 92 -10.75 -2.40 5.85
CA ALA A 92 -9.37 -2.32 6.30
C ALA A 92 -8.61 -1.17 5.65
N VAL A 93 -7.73 -0.53 6.43
CA VAL A 93 -6.74 0.41 5.94
C VAL A 93 -5.35 -0.19 6.09
N LEU A 94 -4.58 -0.16 5.02
CA LEU A 94 -3.18 -0.56 4.98
C LEU A 94 -2.33 0.70 4.90
N GLU A 95 -1.77 1.11 6.02
CA GLU A 95 -1.02 2.36 6.13
C GLU A 95 0.45 2.12 5.81
N MET A 96 0.92 2.70 4.70
CA MET A 96 2.26 2.50 4.13
C MET A 96 3.09 3.78 4.05
N ALA A 97 2.48 4.95 4.31
CA ALA A 97 3.14 6.25 4.15
C ALA A 97 3.98 6.63 5.37
N GLY A 98 3.52 6.32 6.58
CA GLY A 98 4.13 6.76 7.82
C GLY A 98 4.02 8.27 8.07
N HIS A 99 3.20 8.99 7.29
CA HIS A 99 2.96 10.41 7.50
C HIS A 99 1.81 10.62 8.48
N PRO A 100 1.91 11.59 9.44
CA PRO A 100 0.85 11.82 10.42
C PRO A 100 -0.55 11.99 9.80
N ASP A 101 -0.67 12.77 8.72
CA ASP A 101 -1.96 13.00 8.06
C ASP A 101 -2.51 11.72 7.39
N ALA A 102 -1.64 10.89 6.82
CA ALA A 102 -2.04 9.61 6.25
C ALA A 102 -2.55 8.64 7.32
N ILE A 103 -1.89 8.64 8.49
CA ILE A 103 -2.34 7.87 9.64
C ILE A 103 -3.67 8.44 10.16
N ARG A 104 -3.82 9.76 10.30
CA ARG A 104 -5.11 10.38 10.69
C ARG A 104 -6.22 9.98 9.72
N THR A 105 -5.96 10.09 8.41
CA THR A 105 -6.90 9.66 7.37
C THR A 105 -7.30 8.19 7.57
N ALA A 106 -6.38 7.30 7.92
CA ALA A 106 -6.69 5.89 8.16
C ALA A 106 -7.75 5.70 9.26
N PHE A 107 -7.63 6.47 10.36
CA PHE A 107 -8.64 6.46 11.43
C PHE A 107 -9.97 7.07 11.01
N ASP A 108 -9.96 8.08 10.13
CA ASP A 108 -11.18 8.76 9.69
C ASP A 108 -12.03 7.90 8.75
N ILE A 109 -11.38 7.08 7.90
CA ILE A 109 -12.05 6.31 6.86
C ILE A 109 -12.33 4.85 7.21
N VAL A 110 -11.70 4.29 8.25
CA VAL A 110 -11.97 2.92 8.70
C VAL A 110 -13.38 2.84 9.30
N ARG A 111 -14.14 1.81 8.93
CA ARG A 111 -15.45 1.57 9.50
C ARG A 111 -15.40 1.06 10.94
N ARG A 112 -16.54 1.08 11.63
CA ARG A 112 -16.69 0.40 12.93
C ARG A 112 -16.44 -1.11 12.77
N GLY A 113 -15.68 -1.69 13.70
CA GLY A 113 -15.24 -3.09 13.63
C GLY A 113 -14.20 -3.38 12.56
N GLY A 114 -13.66 -2.33 11.90
CA GLY A 114 -12.65 -2.47 10.85
C GLY A 114 -11.24 -2.68 11.40
N ARG A 115 -10.26 -2.71 10.50
CA ARG A 115 -8.84 -2.94 10.82
C ARG A 115 -7.95 -1.86 10.24
N ILE A 116 -6.92 -1.45 10.99
CA ILE A 116 -5.82 -0.65 10.49
C ILE A 116 -4.52 -1.44 10.65
N SER A 117 -3.82 -1.71 9.55
CA SER A 117 -2.47 -2.30 9.55
C SER A 117 -1.44 -1.22 9.28
N LEU A 118 -0.60 -0.93 10.27
CA LEU A 118 0.41 0.12 10.23
C LEU A 118 1.78 -0.48 9.86
N LEU A 119 2.31 -0.12 8.71
CA LEU A 119 3.65 -0.51 8.25
C LEU A 119 4.53 0.72 8.04
N GLY A 120 3.97 1.86 7.67
CA GLY A 120 4.69 3.11 7.51
C GLY A 120 5.34 3.55 8.82
N LEU A 121 6.61 3.97 8.76
CA LEU A 121 7.35 4.44 9.93
C LEU A 121 7.18 5.96 10.05
N THR A 122 6.59 6.41 11.16
CA THR A 122 6.49 7.85 11.45
C THR A 122 7.67 8.34 12.27
N SER A 123 8.17 9.53 11.94
CA SER A 123 9.21 10.22 12.71
C SER A 123 8.63 11.22 13.71
N LYS A 124 7.31 11.42 13.73
CA LYS A 124 6.64 12.39 14.59
C LYS A 124 5.58 11.70 15.45
N PRO A 125 5.36 12.15 16.70
CA PRO A 125 4.23 11.72 17.50
C PRO A 125 2.89 12.02 16.79
N ILE A 126 1.90 11.16 17.03
CA ILE A 126 0.55 11.30 16.49
C ILE A 126 -0.41 11.37 17.67
N SER A 127 -1.27 12.39 17.67
CA SER A 127 -2.32 12.51 18.68
C SER A 127 -3.57 11.77 18.20
N LEU A 128 -4.12 10.92 19.05
CA LEU A 128 -5.36 10.16 18.84
C LEU A 128 -6.28 10.33 20.05
N ASN A 129 -7.56 10.48 19.80
CA ASN A 129 -8.57 10.31 20.84
C ASN A 129 -8.91 8.83 20.96
N PHE A 130 -8.35 8.15 21.96
CA PHE A 130 -8.52 6.71 22.13
C PHE A 130 -10.00 6.28 22.21
N SER A 131 -10.84 7.09 22.87
CA SER A 131 -12.27 6.78 22.99
C SER A 131 -12.96 6.83 21.63
N GLU A 132 -12.82 7.95 20.90
CA GLU A 132 -13.53 8.17 19.64
C GLU A 132 -12.90 7.41 18.47
N ASP A 133 -11.56 7.43 18.39
CA ASP A 133 -10.87 6.87 17.24
C ASP A 133 -10.77 5.34 17.28
N ILE A 134 -10.77 4.74 18.49
CA ILE A 134 -10.48 3.32 18.67
C ILE A 134 -11.62 2.59 19.39
N ILE A 135 -11.96 3.00 20.63
CA ILE A 135 -12.85 2.23 21.49
C ILE A 135 -14.27 2.22 20.95
N PHE A 136 -14.87 3.38 20.67
CA PHE A 136 -16.23 3.47 20.14
C PHE A 136 -16.37 2.98 18.70
N LYS A 137 -15.26 2.89 17.97
CA LYS A 137 -15.24 2.22 16.66
C LYS A 137 -15.03 0.72 16.77
N GLY A 138 -14.48 0.19 17.89
CA GLY A 138 -14.17 -1.23 18.06
C GLY A 138 -13.19 -1.75 17.03
N ILE A 139 -12.24 -0.92 16.58
CA ILE A 139 -11.30 -1.29 15.52
C ILE A 139 -10.14 -2.12 16.04
N THR A 140 -9.55 -2.91 15.14
CA THR A 140 -8.27 -3.59 15.38
C THR A 140 -7.14 -2.77 14.79
N ILE A 141 -6.13 -2.44 15.60
CA ILE A 141 -4.89 -1.80 15.13
C ILE A 141 -3.77 -2.84 15.22
N GLN A 142 -3.05 -3.01 14.10
CA GLN A 142 -1.98 -3.98 14.00
C GLN A 142 -0.70 -3.37 13.46
N GLY A 143 0.37 -3.39 14.24
CA GLY A 143 1.70 -3.04 13.76
C GLY A 143 2.27 -4.16 12.89
N ILE A 144 2.80 -3.79 11.73
CA ILE A 144 3.44 -4.72 10.79
C ILE A 144 4.94 -4.43 10.76
N ASN A 145 5.74 -5.40 11.17
CA ASN A 145 7.18 -5.29 11.10
C ASN A 145 7.74 -6.24 10.05
N GLY A 146 8.14 -5.68 8.91
CA GLY A 146 8.75 -6.43 7.83
C GLY A 146 7.86 -7.55 7.26
N ARG A 147 8.44 -8.69 7.00
CA ARG A 147 7.77 -9.89 6.48
C ARG A 147 7.89 -11.07 7.44
N ARG A 148 6.92 -11.97 7.40
CA ARG A 148 7.05 -13.25 8.11
C ARG A 148 7.94 -14.16 7.29
N MET A 149 9.15 -14.44 7.80
CA MET A 149 10.12 -15.29 7.14
C MET A 149 9.53 -16.64 6.79
N TYR A 150 9.85 -17.14 5.60
CA TYR A 150 9.32 -18.33 4.94
C TYR A 150 7.83 -18.24 4.60
N GLN A 151 6.92 -17.96 5.52
CA GLN A 151 5.48 -17.91 5.28
C GLN A 151 5.13 -16.98 4.12
N THR A 152 5.55 -15.71 4.18
CA THR A 152 5.27 -14.75 3.11
C THR A 152 5.97 -15.12 1.80
N TRP A 153 7.06 -15.87 1.84
CA TRP A 153 7.72 -16.34 0.63
C TRP A 153 6.93 -17.44 -0.08
N TYR A 154 6.35 -18.37 0.67
CA TYR A 154 5.45 -19.39 0.11
C TYR A 154 4.21 -18.74 -0.49
N GLN A 155 3.57 -17.85 0.25
CA GLN A 155 2.37 -17.12 -0.20
C GLN A 155 2.65 -16.30 -1.47
N MET A 156 3.72 -15.49 -1.47
CA MET A 156 4.16 -14.72 -2.61
C MET A 156 4.44 -15.61 -3.84
N THR A 157 5.15 -16.72 -3.63
CA THR A 157 5.49 -17.66 -4.71
C THR A 157 4.23 -18.30 -5.30
N ALA A 158 3.27 -18.66 -4.47
CA ALA A 158 2.00 -19.21 -4.91
C ALA A 158 1.22 -18.18 -5.76
N LEU A 159 1.11 -16.94 -5.29
CA LEU A 159 0.42 -15.87 -6.03
C LEU A 159 1.08 -15.57 -7.39
N LEU A 160 2.42 -15.57 -7.45
CA LEU A 160 3.17 -15.36 -8.69
C LEU A 160 3.00 -16.52 -9.67
N LYS A 161 3.10 -17.77 -9.20
CA LYS A 161 2.96 -18.97 -10.05
C LYS A 161 1.56 -19.11 -10.64
N ASN A 162 0.55 -18.65 -9.93
CA ASN A 162 -0.84 -18.70 -10.40
C ASN A 162 -1.19 -17.58 -11.40
N GLY A 163 -0.22 -16.75 -11.80
CA GLY A 163 -0.45 -15.63 -12.72
C GLY A 163 -1.38 -14.53 -12.17
N LYS A 164 -1.64 -14.54 -10.85
CA LYS A 164 -2.54 -13.58 -10.19
C LYS A 164 -1.88 -12.23 -9.89
N LEU A 165 -0.56 -12.14 -9.97
CA LEU A 165 0.19 -10.92 -9.71
C LEU A 165 0.92 -10.46 -10.96
N ASP A 166 0.51 -9.32 -11.52
CA ASP A 166 1.36 -8.54 -12.40
C ASP A 166 2.08 -7.45 -11.59
N LEU A 167 3.41 -7.52 -11.56
CA LEU A 167 4.26 -6.60 -10.82
C LEU A 167 5.07 -5.70 -11.76
N HIS A 168 4.94 -5.88 -13.07
CA HIS A 168 5.72 -5.14 -14.06
C HIS A 168 5.53 -3.63 -14.01
N PRO A 169 4.32 -3.08 -13.81
CA PRO A 169 4.13 -1.63 -13.76
C PRO A 169 4.91 -0.94 -12.63
N VAL A 170 5.19 -1.67 -11.53
CA VAL A 170 5.95 -1.10 -10.41
C VAL A 170 7.44 -0.97 -10.72
N ILE A 171 7.98 -1.76 -11.67
CA ILE A 171 9.38 -1.66 -12.11
C ILE A 171 9.49 -0.59 -13.18
N THR A 172 9.83 0.62 -12.76
CA THR A 172 9.91 1.75 -13.67
C THR A 172 11.19 1.78 -14.48
N ASP A 173 12.26 1.16 -13.97
CA ASP A 173 13.57 1.23 -14.62
C ASP A 173 14.41 -0.03 -14.43
N ARG A 174 15.30 -0.25 -15.40
CA ARG A 174 16.37 -1.25 -15.37
C ARG A 174 17.65 -0.56 -15.78
N ILE A 175 18.64 -0.52 -14.89
CA ILE A 175 19.88 0.23 -15.09
C ILE A 175 21.12 -0.60 -14.82
N ALA A 176 22.25 -0.20 -15.39
CA ALA A 176 23.57 -0.71 -15.00
C ALA A 176 24.05 -0.02 -13.71
N MET A 177 24.96 -0.64 -12.96
CA MET A 177 25.51 -0.09 -11.71
C MET A 177 26.14 1.30 -11.89
N LYS A 178 26.76 1.57 -13.05
CA LYS A 178 27.36 2.88 -13.36
C LYS A 178 26.36 4.04 -13.33
N ASP A 179 25.07 3.78 -13.54
CA ASP A 179 24.01 4.79 -13.58
C ASP A 179 23.27 4.92 -12.23
N PHE A 180 23.81 4.33 -11.16
CA PHE A 180 23.15 4.27 -9.84
C PHE A 180 22.79 5.66 -9.28
N SER A 181 23.70 6.65 -9.40
CA SER A 181 23.45 8.01 -8.90
C SER A 181 22.23 8.65 -9.58
N LYS A 182 22.07 8.49 -10.90
CA LYS A 182 20.91 9.00 -11.65
C LYS A 182 19.62 8.32 -11.19
N ALA A 183 19.70 7.02 -10.92
CA ALA A 183 18.55 6.27 -10.41
C ALA A 183 18.10 6.77 -9.03
N MET A 184 19.06 7.08 -8.15
CA MET A 184 18.74 7.62 -6.82
C MET A 184 18.07 8.99 -6.91
N GLU A 185 18.49 9.86 -7.82
CA GLU A 185 17.81 11.15 -8.04
C GLU A 185 16.36 10.94 -8.48
N ARG A 186 16.09 10.06 -9.44
CA ARG A 186 14.73 9.77 -9.90
C ARG A 186 13.83 9.17 -8.82
N LEU A 187 14.40 8.39 -7.89
CA LEU A 187 13.65 7.91 -6.73
C LEU A 187 13.31 9.05 -5.75
N LYS A 188 14.25 10.00 -5.53
CA LYS A 188 14.01 11.17 -4.66
C LYS A 188 12.95 12.12 -5.21
N THR A 189 12.96 12.37 -6.53
CA THR A 189 11.96 13.22 -7.20
C THR A 189 10.59 12.54 -7.32
N GLY A 190 10.51 11.23 -7.05
CA GLY A 190 9.26 10.46 -7.18
C GLY A 190 8.87 10.14 -8.63
N GLU A 191 9.79 10.34 -9.59
CA GLU A 191 9.60 9.97 -11.00
C GLU A 191 9.74 8.47 -11.26
N ALA A 192 10.33 7.75 -10.32
CA ALA A 192 10.49 6.31 -10.38
C ALA A 192 9.89 5.64 -9.13
N SER A 193 9.43 4.40 -9.29
CA SER A 193 8.91 3.60 -8.17
C SER A 193 9.92 2.55 -7.74
N LYS A 194 10.20 1.55 -8.57
CA LYS A 194 11.21 0.53 -8.30
C LYS A 194 12.18 0.40 -9.44
N ILE A 195 13.46 0.60 -9.13
CA ILE A 195 14.56 0.49 -10.08
C ILE A 195 15.31 -0.82 -9.84
N LEU A 196 15.52 -1.58 -10.90
CA LEU A 196 16.40 -2.77 -10.89
C LEU A 196 17.79 -2.38 -11.33
N VAL A 197 18.78 -2.67 -10.48
CA VAL A 197 20.19 -2.41 -10.78
C VAL A 197 20.88 -3.72 -11.14
N TYR A 198 21.54 -3.76 -12.28
CA TYR A 198 22.29 -4.91 -12.78
C TYR A 198 23.79 -4.66 -12.58
N PRO A 199 24.48 -5.41 -11.70
CA PRO A 199 25.90 -5.21 -11.44
C PRO A 199 26.78 -5.40 -12.67
N ASN A 200 26.43 -6.36 -13.52
CA ASN A 200 27.20 -6.76 -14.70
C ASN A 200 26.64 -6.17 -16.02
N GLY A 201 25.90 -5.08 -15.94
CA GLY A 201 25.25 -4.46 -17.08
C GLY A 201 23.88 -5.05 -17.40
N THR A 202 23.06 -4.25 -18.08
CA THR A 202 21.78 -4.71 -18.63
C THR A 202 22.06 -5.51 -19.91
N LYS A 203 21.71 -6.78 -19.92
CA LYS A 203 21.63 -7.54 -21.19
C LYS A 203 20.34 -7.22 -21.88
#